data_ef2244676db854897de1be5c946e80ca
#
_entry.id   ef2244676db854897de1be5c946e80ca
#
_cell.length_a   1.000
_cell.length_b   1.000
_cell.length_c   1.000
_cell.angle_alpha   90.00
_cell.angle_beta   90.00
_cell.angle_gamma   90.00
#
_symmetry.space_group_name_H-M   'P 1'
#
loop_
_entity.id
_entity.type
_entity.pdbx_description
1 polymer ?
#
loop_
_entity_poly.entity_id
_entity_poly.type
_entity_poly.pdbx_seq_one_letter_code
_entity_poly.pdbx_strand_id
1 'polypeptide(L)'
;MLGFAIGDMISAKGKTATEQESEAEEQTESDLDADEEYPFNTMSQDWSGEDMEGFCYHEISDECKAAGGKFPVMAQIYTYIVCQNYGVDYEMVFALIEQESECNWNASGDGGTSWGYMQIAQKWHKERMQRLNCTDLTNPYQNVTVGIDYLKEIQDSLQEVPEDVRPYYVLAVYNYGTKGAKENLWNHGVYKYSYNTAIMERAAQLKAEKERQETKEE
;
A
#
# COMPACT_ATOMS: atom_id res chain seq x y z
N MET A 1 -19.26 -18.18 7.19
CA MET A 1 -18.23 -18.53 8.18
C MET A 1 -16.97 -18.89 7.40
N LEU A 2 -16.15 -17.92 7.09
CA LEU A 2 -14.82 -18.12 6.50
C LEU A 2 -13.88 -17.37 7.43
N GLY A 3 -13.29 -18.11 8.36
CA GLY A 3 -12.21 -17.65 9.18
C GLY A 3 -10.97 -17.58 8.30
N PHE A 4 -10.44 -16.37 8.12
CA PHE A 4 -9.09 -16.22 7.59
C PHE A 4 -8.13 -16.68 8.68
N ALA A 5 -7.63 -17.87 8.52
CA ALA A 5 -6.51 -18.36 9.28
C ALA A 5 -5.26 -17.67 8.70
N ILE A 6 -4.83 -16.59 9.32
CA ILE A 6 -3.44 -16.19 9.30
C ILE A 6 -2.72 -17.15 10.26
N GLY A 7 -2.56 -18.36 9.78
CA GLY A 7 -1.79 -19.40 10.42
C GLY A 7 -0.61 -19.73 9.53
N ASP A 8 0.58 -19.55 10.06
CA ASP A 8 1.79 -20.24 9.65
C ASP A 8 2.38 -19.97 8.26
N MET A 9 2.90 -18.77 8.06
CA MET A 9 4.05 -18.57 7.19
C MET A 9 5.32 -18.27 8.00
N ILE A 10 5.62 -19.11 8.99
CA ILE A 10 6.98 -19.21 9.55
C ILE A 10 7.31 -20.71 9.65
N SER A 11 7.74 -21.27 8.54
CA SER A 11 8.54 -22.48 8.54
C SER A 11 9.78 -22.25 7.67
N ALA A 12 10.68 -21.43 8.17
CA ALA A 12 12.04 -21.40 7.67
C ALA A 12 12.74 -22.65 8.18
N LYS A 13 12.87 -23.66 7.33
CA LYS A 13 13.85 -24.72 7.54
C LYS A 13 15.24 -24.11 7.42
N GLY A 14 15.97 -24.13 8.54
CA GLY A 14 17.37 -23.80 8.60
C GLY A 14 18.18 -24.60 7.58
N LYS A 15 18.89 -23.89 6.75
CA LYS A 15 20.10 -24.40 6.09
C LYS A 15 21.30 -23.83 6.84
N THR A 16 22.17 -24.75 7.25
CA THR A 16 23.40 -24.53 7.96
C THR A 16 24.30 -23.53 7.24
N ALA A 17 24.83 -22.60 8.03
CA ALA A 17 25.90 -21.70 7.64
C ALA A 17 27.19 -22.52 7.38
N THR A 18 27.50 -22.74 6.13
CA THR A 18 28.83 -22.97 5.58
C THR A 18 28.66 -23.15 4.06
N GLU A 19 29.30 -22.30 3.28
CA GLU A 19 29.28 -22.20 1.82
C GLU A 19 28.31 -21.12 1.26
N GLN A 20 28.70 -19.87 1.40
CA GLN A 20 28.40 -18.76 0.46
C GLN A 20 29.12 -17.47 0.90
N GLU A 21 30.45 -17.56 1.07
CA GLU A 21 31.34 -16.43 0.83
C GLU A 21 31.92 -16.64 -0.57
N SER A 22 31.26 -16.05 -1.57
CA SER A 22 31.81 -15.57 -2.84
C SER A 22 30.66 -15.49 -3.83
N GLU A 23 30.34 -14.29 -4.19
CA GLU A 23 29.53 -13.76 -5.29
C GLU A 23 28.54 -12.70 -4.81
N ALA A 24 29.11 -11.64 -4.24
CA ALA A 24 28.48 -10.34 -4.31
C ALA A 24 28.75 -9.77 -5.71
N GLU A 25 28.12 -10.33 -6.72
CA GLU A 25 28.05 -9.69 -8.03
C GLU A 25 26.97 -8.60 -7.97
N GLU A 26 27.38 -7.43 -8.35
CA GLU A 26 26.61 -6.27 -8.74
C GLU A 26 25.36 -6.71 -9.51
N GLN A 27 24.20 -6.82 -8.84
CA GLN A 27 22.93 -6.94 -9.53
C GLN A 27 22.62 -5.58 -10.12
N THR A 28 23.00 -5.42 -11.36
CA THR A 28 22.59 -4.33 -12.23
C THR A 28 21.08 -4.38 -12.46
N GLU A 29 20.49 -3.21 -12.68
CA GLU A 29 19.06 -2.92 -12.95
C GLU A 29 18.40 -3.74 -14.09
N SER A 30 18.92 -4.89 -14.49
CA SER A 30 18.52 -5.65 -15.69
C SER A 30 17.72 -6.92 -15.43
N ASP A 31 17.41 -7.29 -14.17
CA ASP A 31 16.70 -8.53 -13.87
C ASP A 31 15.20 -8.34 -13.55
N LEU A 32 14.60 -7.25 -14.04
CA LEU A 32 13.15 -7.19 -14.22
C LEU A 32 12.87 -7.95 -15.52
N ASP A 33 12.09 -9.02 -15.44
CA ASP A 33 11.61 -9.75 -16.60
C ASP A 33 11.07 -8.75 -17.63
N ALA A 34 11.76 -8.62 -18.76
CA ALA A 34 11.54 -7.60 -19.78
C ALA A 34 10.19 -7.78 -20.55
N ASP A 35 9.34 -8.72 -20.13
CA ASP A 35 8.10 -9.11 -20.80
C ASP A 35 6.82 -8.66 -20.08
N GLU A 36 6.89 -8.12 -18.84
CA GLU A 36 5.72 -7.49 -18.20
C GLU A 36 5.80 -5.97 -18.36
N GLU A 37 5.26 -5.46 -19.45
CA GLU A 37 5.09 -4.03 -19.68
C GLU A 37 4.19 -3.45 -18.58
N TYR A 38 4.80 -2.67 -17.68
CA TYR A 38 4.06 -1.93 -16.65
C TYR A 38 2.96 -1.11 -17.33
N PRO A 39 1.68 -1.22 -16.94
CA PRO A 39 0.56 -0.62 -17.67
C PRO A 39 0.52 0.91 -17.57
N PHE A 40 1.67 1.55 -17.74
CA PHE A 40 1.88 2.98 -17.63
C PHE A 40 1.11 3.79 -18.67
N ASN A 41 0.80 3.16 -19.82
CA ASN A 41 0.14 3.84 -20.94
C ASN A 41 -1.38 4.02 -20.76
N THR A 42 -1.95 3.63 -19.63
CA THR A 42 -3.40 3.72 -19.37
C THR A 42 -3.80 4.86 -18.43
N MET A 43 -2.86 5.74 -18.07
CA MET A 43 -3.23 7.02 -17.45
C MET A 43 -4.06 7.82 -18.46
N SER A 44 -5.15 8.42 -18.00
CA SER A 44 -5.95 9.31 -18.82
C SER A 44 -5.03 10.36 -19.48
N GLN A 45 -5.29 10.64 -20.76
CA GLN A 45 -4.45 11.50 -21.62
C GLN A 45 -4.29 12.95 -21.12
N ASP A 46 -4.89 13.31 -19.98
CA ASP A 46 -4.94 14.67 -19.45
C ASP A 46 -3.79 15.03 -18.50
N TRP A 47 -2.88 14.08 -18.21
CA TRP A 47 -1.75 14.30 -17.32
C TRP A 47 -0.43 14.11 -18.06
N SER A 48 0.27 15.21 -18.38
CA SER A 48 1.62 15.11 -18.92
C SER A 48 2.60 14.71 -17.81
N GLY A 49 3.54 13.82 -18.11
CA GLY A 49 4.56 13.38 -17.14
C GLY A 49 5.38 14.54 -16.58
N GLU A 50 5.64 15.57 -17.39
CA GLU A 50 6.38 16.78 -17.02
C GLU A 50 5.62 17.63 -15.98
N ASP A 51 4.29 17.72 -16.07
CA ASP A 51 3.48 18.45 -15.09
C ASP A 51 3.44 17.73 -13.72
N MET A 52 3.54 16.42 -13.71
CA MET A 52 3.50 15.62 -12.47
C MET A 52 4.87 15.57 -11.77
N GLU A 53 5.97 15.44 -12.50
CA GLU A 53 7.31 15.45 -11.92
C GLU A 53 7.64 16.78 -11.24
N GLY A 54 7.21 17.91 -11.82
CA GLY A 54 7.44 19.23 -11.23
C GLY A 54 6.62 19.52 -9.98
N PHE A 55 5.49 18.86 -9.79
CA PHE A 55 4.52 19.28 -8.77
C PHE A 55 4.61 18.52 -7.44
N CYS A 56 4.94 17.23 -7.44
CA CYS A 56 4.84 16.41 -6.24
C CYS A 56 6.07 15.54 -5.95
N TYR A 57 7.05 15.51 -6.82
CA TYR A 57 8.20 14.61 -6.64
C TYR A 57 8.99 14.89 -5.36
N HIS A 58 9.15 16.17 -5.00
CA HIS A 58 9.83 16.59 -3.77
C HIS A 58 9.04 16.24 -2.51
N GLU A 59 7.74 16.03 -2.61
CA GLU A 59 6.90 15.62 -1.50
C GLU A 59 7.04 14.14 -1.12
N ILE A 60 7.64 13.34 -2.00
CA ILE A 60 7.87 11.91 -1.77
C ILE A 60 9.28 11.72 -1.20
N SER A 61 9.39 11.06 -0.05
CA SER A 61 10.69 10.79 0.57
C SER A 61 11.57 9.90 -0.31
N ASP A 62 12.90 10.05 -0.21
CA ASP A 62 13.85 9.22 -0.96
C ASP A 62 13.71 7.73 -0.61
N GLU A 63 13.31 7.42 0.61
CA GLU A 63 13.05 6.04 1.02
C GLU A 63 11.85 5.44 0.27
N CYS A 64 10.78 6.22 0.03
CA CYS A 64 9.68 5.79 -0.83
C CYS A 64 10.14 5.63 -2.29
N LYS A 65 10.96 6.57 -2.79
CA LYS A 65 11.54 6.50 -4.14
C LYS A 65 12.41 5.26 -4.34
N ALA A 66 13.07 4.79 -3.28
CA ALA A 66 13.88 3.59 -3.27
C ALA A 66 13.10 2.28 -3.50
N ALA A 67 11.76 2.29 -3.45
CA ALA A 67 10.94 1.13 -3.85
C ALA A 67 11.13 0.73 -5.33
N GLY A 68 11.66 1.66 -6.16
CA GLY A 68 12.16 1.37 -7.50
C GLY A 68 11.12 0.78 -8.44
N GLY A 69 11.52 -0.22 -9.24
CA GLY A 69 10.69 -0.79 -10.29
C GLY A 69 9.40 -1.47 -9.82
N LYS A 70 9.32 -1.92 -8.57
CA LYS A 70 8.10 -2.51 -8.02
C LYS A 70 7.01 -1.46 -7.77
N PHE A 71 7.39 -0.23 -7.40
CA PHE A 71 6.49 0.91 -7.24
C PHE A 71 7.12 2.14 -7.89
N PRO A 72 7.03 2.25 -9.23
CA PRO A 72 7.67 3.31 -9.98
C PRO A 72 7.26 4.71 -9.52
N VAL A 73 8.15 5.67 -9.69
CA VAL A 73 7.96 7.05 -9.22
C VAL A 73 6.62 7.63 -9.69
N MET A 74 6.23 7.39 -10.94
CA MET A 74 4.95 7.88 -11.46
C MET A 74 3.73 7.28 -10.75
N ALA A 75 3.79 6.00 -10.38
CA ALA A 75 2.73 5.38 -9.59
C ALA A 75 2.68 5.94 -8.15
N GLN A 76 3.84 6.28 -7.59
CA GLN A 76 3.92 6.94 -6.28
C GLN A 76 3.34 8.35 -6.33
N ILE A 77 3.70 9.15 -7.34
CA ILE A 77 3.15 10.50 -7.56
C ILE A 77 1.62 10.43 -7.72
N TYR A 78 1.13 9.51 -8.54
CA TYR A 78 -0.30 9.30 -8.70
C TYR A 78 -0.97 8.96 -7.36
N THR A 79 -0.40 8.03 -6.62
CA THR A 79 -0.91 7.62 -5.30
C THR A 79 -0.91 8.79 -4.32
N TYR A 80 0.17 9.59 -4.30
CA TYR A 80 0.27 10.80 -3.48
C TYR A 80 -0.86 11.79 -3.81
N ILE A 81 -1.06 12.09 -5.09
CA ILE A 81 -2.13 13.02 -5.53
C ILE A 81 -3.51 12.50 -5.14
N VAL A 82 -3.78 11.21 -5.31
CA VAL A 82 -5.06 10.62 -4.89
C VAL A 82 -5.21 10.73 -3.37
N CYS A 83 -4.16 10.45 -2.59
CA CYS A 83 -4.17 10.63 -1.14
C CYS A 83 -4.52 12.07 -0.74
N GLN A 84 -3.89 13.06 -1.36
CA GLN A 84 -4.17 14.48 -1.11
C GLN A 84 -5.62 14.85 -1.42
N ASN A 85 -6.14 14.41 -2.57
CA ASN A 85 -7.51 14.69 -2.98
C ASN A 85 -8.56 14.08 -2.04
N TYR A 86 -8.25 12.94 -1.42
CA TYR A 86 -9.14 12.26 -0.49
C TYR A 86 -8.87 12.62 0.99
N GLY A 87 -7.80 13.36 1.29
CA GLY A 87 -7.39 13.64 2.67
C GLY A 87 -7.01 12.39 3.44
N VAL A 88 -6.30 11.47 2.79
CA VAL A 88 -5.73 10.24 3.35
C VAL A 88 -4.22 10.39 3.43
N ASP A 89 -3.63 9.92 4.51
CA ASP A 89 -2.19 10.00 4.78
C ASP A 89 -1.40 9.12 3.80
N TYR A 90 -0.52 9.75 2.99
CA TYR A 90 0.26 9.05 1.97
C TYR A 90 1.24 8.04 2.57
N GLU A 91 1.96 8.39 3.63
CA GLU A 91 2.93 7.50 4.26
C GLU A 91 2.24 6.26 4.86
N MET A 92 1.04 6.43 5.40
CA MET A 92 0.23 5.28 5.82
C MET A 92 -0.21 4.42 4.64
N VAL A 93 -0.60 5.02 3.52
CA VAL A 93 -0.98 4.27 2.30
C VAL A 93 0.22 3.55 1.71
N PHE A 94 1.40 4.19 1.66
CA PHE A 94 2.62 3.55 1.20
C PHE A 94 2.99 2.34 2.07
N ALA A 95 2.99 2.51 3.41
CA ALA A 95 3.25 1.42 4.34
C ALA A 95 2.22 0.29 4.23
N LEU A 96 0.96 0.62 3.93
CA LEU A 96 -0.08 -0.36 3.65
C LEU A 96 0.22 -1.15 2.36
N ILE A 97 0.65 -0.48 1.29
CA ILE A 97 1.05 -1.11 0.02
C ILE A 97 2.26 -2.04 0.24
N GLU A 98 3.25 -1.63 1.02
CA GLU A 98 4.36 -2.52 1.41
C GLU A 98 3.85 -3.77 2.14
N GLN A 99 2.93 -3.60 3.08
CA GLN A 99 2.36 -4.71 3.87
C GLN A 99 1.49 -5.67 3.05
N GLU A 100 0.70 -5.15 2.12
CA GLU A 100 -0.27 -5.94 1.34
C GLU A 100 0.37 -6.70 0.18
N SER A 101 1.34 -6.11 -0.48
CA SER A 101 1.87 -6.63 -1.76
C SER A 101 3.39 -6.58 -1.89
N GLU A 102 4.12 -6.11 -0.88
CA GLU A 102 5.56 -5.79 -1.02
C GLU A 102 5.83 -4.86 -2.21
N CYS A 103 4.93 -3.89 -2.42
CA CYS A 103 4.95 -2.97 -3.56
C CYS A 103 4.79 -3.66 -4.93
N ASN A 104 4.26 -4.86 -4.99
CA ASN A 104 4.05 -5.58 -6.25
C ASN A 104 2.65 -5.28 -6.81
N TRP A 105 2.60 -4.51 -7.91
CA TRP A 105 1.32 -4.17 -8.57
C TRP A 105 0.57 -5.39 -9.13
N ASN A 106 1.30 -6.45 -9.49
CA ASN A 106 0.74 -7.70 -10.03
C ASN A 106 0.49 -8.77 -8.95
N ALA A 107 0.52 -8.38 -7.67
CA ALA A 107 0.27 -9.32 -6.60
C ALA A 107 -1.17 -9.84 -6.64
N SER A 108 -1.33 -11.14 -6.40
CA SER A 108 -2.60 -11.82 -6.29
C SER A 108 -2.66 -12.60 -4.99
N GLY A 109 -3.61 -12.26 -4.14
CA GLY A 109 -3.84 -12.87 -2.85
C GLY A 109 -5.17 -13.62 -2.75
N ASP A 110 -5.43 -14.25 -1.60
CA ASP A 110 -6.69 -14.93 -1.29
C ASP A 110 -7.16 -15.93 -2.36
N GLY A 111 -6.23 -16.70 -2.91
CA GLY A 111 -6.54 -17.64 -3.98
C GLY A 111 -6.97 -16.99 -5.28
N GLY A 112 -6.46 -15.81 -5.59
CA GLY A 112 -6.77 -15.08 -6.83
C GLY A 112 -8.02 -14.21 -6.75
N THR A 113 -8.42 -13.79 -5.56
CA THR A 113 -9.59 -12.92 -5.37
C THR A 113 -9.26 -11.50 -4.95
N SER A 114 -8.04 -11.26 -4.45
CA SER A 114 -7.51 -9.95 -4.09
C SER A 114 -6.36 -9.58 -5.03
N TRP A 115 -6.28 -8.31 -5.45
CA TRP A 115 -5.39 -7.89 -6.53
C TRP A 115 -4.63 -6.63 -6.21
N GLY A 116 -3.43 -6.53 -6.78
CA GLY A 116 -2.64 -5.31 -6.93
C GLY A 116 -2.01 -4.80 -5.64
N TYR A 117 -1.54 -3.58 -5.68
CA TYR A 117 -0.84 -2.91 -4.60
C TYR A 117 -1.56 -3.00 -3.25
N MET A 118 -2.87 -2.76 -3.24
CA MET A 118 -3.67 -2.67 -2.02
C MET A 118 -4.52 -3.92 -1.77
N GLN A 119 -4.28 -5.02 -2.49
CA GLN A 119 -4.96 -6.32 -2.33
C GLN A 119 -6.48 -6.19 -2.26
N ILE A 120 -7.06 -5.48 -3.24
CA ILE A 120 -8.49 -5.20 -3.27
C ILE A 120 -9.27 -6.41 -3.81
N ALA A 121 -10.25 -6.87 -3.04
CA ALA A 121 -11.15 -7.97 -3.44
C ALA A 121 -12.38 -7.43 -4.18
N GLN A 122 -12.42 -7.58 -5.52
CA GLN A 122 -13.47 -7.03 -6.40
C GLN A 122 -14.90 -7.31 -5.92
N LYS A 123 -15.14 -8.50 -5.35
CA LYS A 123 -16.48 -8.90 -4.88
C LYS A 123 -17.10 -7.94 -3.86
N TRP A 124 -16.27 -7.24 -3.07
CA TRP A 124 -16.71 -6.33 -2.02
C TRP A 124 -16.76 -4.87 -2.48
N HIS A 125 -16.19 -4.57 -3.65
CA HIS A 125 -16.01 -3.19 -4.13
C HIS A 125 -16.69 -2.90 -5.47
N LYS A 126 -17.63 -3.74 -5.92
CA LYS A 126 -18.30 -3.59 -7.23
C LYS A 126 -18.97 -2.24 -7.40
N GLU A 127 -19.74 -1.79 -6.41
CA GLU A 127 -20.44 -0.50 -6.45
C GLU A 127 -19.44 0.67 -6.41
N ARG A 128 -18.38 0.55 -5.59
CA ARG A 128 -17.28 1.52 -5.53
C ARG A 128 -16.58 1.63 -6.88
N MET A 129 -16.18 0.51 -7.48
CA MET A 129 -15.57 0.48 -8.79
C MET A 129 -16.45 1.12 -9.86
N GLN A 130 -17.74 0.82 -9.86
CA GLN A 130 -18.71 1.44 -10.80
C GLN A 130 -18.77 2.95 -10.60
N ARG A 131 -18.87 3.44 -9.37
CA ARG A 131 -18.90 4.87 -9.04
C ARG A 131 -17.63 5.61 -9.46
N LEU A 132 -16.48 4.96 -9.32
CA LEU A 132 -15.16 5.50 -9.66
C LEU A 132 -14.78 5.28 -11.14
N ASN A 133 -15.66 4.66 -11.93
CA ASN A 133 -15.39 4.26 -13.31
C ASN A 133 -14.13 3.37 -13.42
N CYS A 134 -13.87 2.54 -12.40
CA CYS A 134 -12.80 1.55 -12.36
C CYS A 134 -13.34 0.20 -12.79
N THR A 135 -12.69 -0.46 -13.74
CA THR A 135 -13.16 -1.72 -14.34
C THR A 135 -12.19 -2.88 -14.12
N ASP A 136 -10.94 -2.58 -13.78
CA ASP A 136 -9.84 -3.55 -13.69
C ASP A 136 -8.96 -3.27 -12.47
N LEU A 137 -8.96 -4.17 -11.49
CA LEU A 137 -8.13 -4.07 -10.29
C LEU A 137 -6.69 -4.59 -10.51
N THR A 138 -6.38 -5.17 -11.65
CA THR A 138 -5.00 -5.48 -12.05
C THR A 138 -4.29 -4.22 -12.58
N ASN A 139 -5.05 -3.19 -12.98
CA ASN A 139 -4.50 -1.88 -13.29
C ASN A 139 -4.07 -1.18 -11.98
N PRO A 140 -2.78 -0.86 -11.79
CA PRO A 140 -2.25 -0.32 -10.54
C PRO A 140 -2.89 1.02 -10.14
N TYR A 141 -3.24 1.87 -11.09
CA TYR A 141 -3.87 3.16 -10.82
C TYR A 141 -5.31 3.01 -10.33
N GLN A 142 -6.08 2.14 -11.00
CA GLN A 142 -7.44 1.84 -10.56
C GLN A 142 -7.44 1.13 -9.20
N ASN A 143 -6.45 0.29 -8.95
CA ASN A 143 -6.28 -0.40 -7.69
C ASN A 143 -6.10 0.58 -6.52
N VAL A 144 -5.13 1.51 -6.62
CA VAL A 144 -4.90 2.51 -5.56
C VAL A 144 -6.08 3.47 -5.42
N THR A 145 -6.73 3.86 -6.52
CA THR A 145 -7.92 4.73 -6.46
C THR A 145 -9.05 4.08 -5.66
N VAL A 146 -9.34 2.80 -5.93
CA VAL A 146 -10.38 2.05 -5.21
C VAL A 146 -10.00 1.83 -3.75
N GLY A 147 -8.74 1.52 -3.48
CA GLY A 147 -8.22 1.29 -2.13
C GLY A 147 -8.24 2.56 -1.27
N ILE A 148 -7.80 3.69 -1.82
CA ILE A 148 -7.78 4.98 -1.11
C ILE A 148 -9.21 5.49 -0.86
N ASP A 149 -10.11 5.38 -1.83
CA ASP A 149 -11.53 5.69 -1.64
C ASP A 149 -12.16 4.83 -0.53
N TYR A 150 -11.78 3.56 -0.44
CA TYR A 150 -12.22 2.69 0.66
C TYR A 150 -11.67 3.14 2.01
N LEU A 151 -10.39 3.48 2.10
CA LEU A 151 -9.79 4.02 3.32
C LEU A 151 -10.51 5.31 3.77
N LYS A 152 -10.82 6.19 2.82
CA LYS A 152 -11.56 7.42 3.10
C LYS A 152 -12.95 7.15 3.66
N GLU A 153 -13.71 6.24 3.07
CA GLU A 153 -15.03 5.84 3.57
C GLU A 153 -14.96 5.30 5.00
N ILE A 154 -13.96 4.44 5.27
CA ILE A 154 -13.75 3.93 6.63
C ILE A 154 -13.41 5.09 7.58
N GLN A 155 -12.49 5.96 7.20
CA GLN A 155 -12.08 7.12 7.99
C GLN A 155 -13.28 8.02 8.34
N ASP A 156 -14.16 8.26 7.36
CA ASP A 156 -15.37 9.07 7.56
C ASP A 156 -16.39 8.39 8.48
N SER A 157 -16.46 7.08 8.44
CA SER A 157 -17.33 6.30 9.33
C SER A 157 -16.88 6.27 10.80
N LEU A 158 -15.62 6.68 11.06
CA LEU A 158 -14.98 6.59 12.37
C LEU A 158 -14.66 7.97 12.98
N GLN A 159 -15.42 9.01 12.63
CA GLN A 159 -15.17 10.38 13.11
C GLN A 159 -15.27 10.54 14.64
N GLU A 160 -16.06 9.68 15.30
CA GLU A 160 -16.19 9.67 16.76
C GLU A 160 -14.96 9.05 17.48
N VAL A 161 -14.11 8.34 16.74
CA VAL A 161 -12.86 7.79 17.29
C VAL A 161 -11.81 8.90 17.38
N PRO A 162 -11.12 9.07 18.51
CA PRO A 162 -10.07 10.08 18.68
C PRO A 162 -9.02 9.99 17.55
N GLU A 163 -8.58 11.15 17.07
CA GLU A 163 -7.75 11.27 15.86
C GLU A 163 -6.42 10.51 15.98
N ASP A 164 -5.78 10.55 17.16
CA ASP A 164 -4.51 9.89 17.42
C ASP A 164 -4.55 8.36 17.39
N VAL A 165 -5.72 7.76 17.54
CA VAL A 165 -5.91 6.31 17.48
C VAL A 165 -6.75 5.86 16.28
N ARG A 166 -7.44 6.78 15.62
CA ARG A 166 -8.30 6.49 14.46
C ARG A 166 -7.62 5.69 13.36
N PRO A 167 -6.35 5.94 12.97
CA PRO A 167 -5.68 5.15 11.95
C PRO A 167 -5.62 3.65 12.26
N TYR A 168 -5.45 3.27 13.52
CA TYR A 168 -5.46 1.86 13.92
C TYR A 168 -6.82 1.20 13.72
N TYR A 169 -7.91 1.95 13.94
CA TYR A 169 -9.28 1.48 13.68
C TYR A 169 -9.55 1.38 12.18
N VAL A 170 -9.11 2.36 11.40
CA VAL A 170 -9.21 2.36 9.94
C VAL A 170 -8.54 1.12 9.36
N LEU A 171 -7.30 0.85 9.74
CA LEU A 171 -6.54 -0.32 9.30
C LEU A 171 -7.17 -1.65 9.76
N ALA A 172 -7.78 -1.68 10.96
CA ALA A 172 -8.51 -2.86 11.43
C ALA A 172 -9.76 -3.15 10.57
N VAL A 173 -10.51 -2.11 10.20
CA VAL A 173 -11.66 -2.26 9.29
C VAL A 173 -11.20 -2.64 7.88
N TYR A 174 -10.11 -2.06 7.41
CA TYR A 174 -9.54 -2.42 6.10
C TYR A 174 -9.24 -3.91 6.02
N ASN A 175 -8.56 -4.45 7.03
CA ASN A 175 -8.14 -5.85 7.09
C ASN A 175 -9.30 -6.83 7.32
N TYR A 176 -10.19 -6.54 8.28
CA TYR A 176 -11.23 -7.48 8.74
C TYR A 176 -12.64 -7.14 8.25
N GLY A 177 -12.84 -5.96 7.65
CA GLY A 177 -14.17 -5.36 7.51
C GLY A 177 -14.73 -4.92 8.86
N THR A 178 -15.74 -4.05 8.85
CA THR A 178 -16.33 -3.47 10.09
C THR A 178 -16.82 -4.54 11.06
N LYS A 179 -17.52 -5.55 10.55
CA LYS A 179 -18.03 -6.65 11.40
C LYS A 179 -16.89 -7.47 11.98
N GLY A 180 -15.91 -7.86 11.16
CA GLY A 180 -14.77 -8.65 11.59
C GLY A 180 -13.89 -7.93 12.60
N ALA A 181 -13.61 -6.64 12.41
CA ALA A 181 -12.87 -5.82 13.36
C ALA A 181 -13.58 -5.76 14.72
N LYS A 182 -14.91 -5.59 14.71
CA LYS A 182 -15.70 -5.59 15.95
C LYS A 182 -15.68 -6.93 16.66
N GLU A 183 -15.95 -8.02 15.94
CA GLU A 183 -16.10 -9.37 16.52
C GLU A 183 -14.76 -9.97 16.96
N ASN A 184 -13.69 -9.80 16.16
CA ASN A 184 -12.41 -10.45 16.41
C ASN A 184 -11.44 -9.62 17.25
N LEU A 185 -11.61 -8.28 17.28
CA LEU A 185 -10.67 -7.37 17.93
C LEU A 185 -11.34 -6.55 19.03
N TRP A 186 -12.27 -5.66 18.68
CA TRP A 186 -12.74 -4.62 19.61
C TRP A 186 -13.57 -5.17 20.77
N ASN A 187 -14.38 -6.21 20.55
CA ASN A 187 -15.11 -6.88 21.62
C ASN A 187 -14.18 -7.56 22.64
N HIS A 188 -12.93 -7.77 22.29
CA HIS A 188 -11.88 -8.33 23.15
C HIS A 188 -10.91 -7.27 23.68
N GLY A 189 -11.20 -5.95 23.46
CA GLY A 189 -10.35 -4.84 23.89
C GLY A 189 -9.05 -4.72 23.08
N VAL A 190 -8.95 -5.37 21.92
CA VAL A 190 -7.78 -5.32 21.03
C VAL A 190 -8.01 -4.21 20.01
N TYR A 191 -7.24 -3.14 20.10
CA TYR A 191 -7.29 -1.99 19.17
C TYR A 191 -6.01 -1.85 18.36
N LYS A 192 -4.89 -2.32 18.91
CA LYS A 192 -3.59 -2.40 18.25
C LYS A 192 -3.14 -3.85 18.20
N TYR A 193 -2.77 -4.32 17.04
CA TYR A 193 -2.27 -5.67 16.80
C TYR A 193 -1.21 -5.64 15.71
N SER A 194 -0.53 -6.73 15.44
CA SER A 194 0.68 -6.78 14.60
C SER A 194 0.52 -6.06 13.26
N TYR A 195 -0.57 -6.28 12.54
CA TYR A 195 -0.80 -5.68 11.23
C TYR A 195 -0.90 -4.15 11.30
N ASN A 196 -1.83 -3.59 12.08
CA ASN A 196 -2.01 -2.13 12.10
C ASN A 196 -0.86 -1.42 12.81
N THR A 197 -0.20 -2.06 13.76
CA THR A 197 0.98 -1.50 14.44
C THR A 197 2.16 -1.43 13.48
N ALA A 198 2.45 -2.49 12.72
CA ALA A 198 3.55 -2.49 11.75
C ALA A 198 3.38 -1.39 10.68
N ILE A 199 2.17 -1.23 10.14
CA ILE A 199 1.88 -0.18 9.14
C ILE A 199 2.09 1.22 9.75
N MET A 200 1.57 1.47 10.96
CA MET A 200 1.70 2.78 11.59
C MET A 200 3.13 3.11 12.02
N GLU A 201 3.90 2.12 12.48
CA GLU A 201 5.32 2.28 12.77
C GLU A 201 6.11 2.59 11.50
N ARG A 202 5.82 1.90 10.40
CA ARG A 202 6.44 2.16 9.10
C ARG A 202 6.09 3.55 8.58
N ALA A 203 4.83 3.95 8.63
CA ALA A 203 4.39 5.29 8.25
C ALA A 203 5.11 6.40 9.07
N ALA A 204 5.29 6.18 10.37
CA ALA A 204 6.01 7.12 11.23
C ALA A 204 7.51 7.21 10.84
N GLN A 205 8.15 6.11 10.46
CA GLN A 205 9.53 6.11 9.96
C GLN A 205 9.65 6.92 8.67
N LEU A 206 8.74 6.73 7.71
CA LEU A 206 8.72 7.46 6.44
C LEU A 206 8.56 8.97 6.66
N LYS A 207 7.67 9.39 7.56
CA LYS A 207 7.50 10.80 7.93
C LYS A 207 8.76 11.40 8.55
N ALA A 208 9.37 10.69 9.50
CA ALA A 208 10.60 11.13 10.13
C ALA A 208 11.79 11.21 9.14
N GLU A 209 11.80 10.38 8.09
CA GLU A 209 12.79 10.48 7.02
C GLU A 209 12.56 11.72 6.17
N LYS A 210 11.31 11.96 5.77
CA LYS A 210 10.94 13.18 5.01
C LYS A 210 11.35 14.45 5.77
N GLU A 211 11.02 14.56 7.06
CA GLU A 211 11.42 15.70 7.91
C GLU A 211 12.95 15.89 7.98
N ARG A 212 13.71 14.79 8.01
CA ARG A 212 15.18 14.85 8.00
C ARG A 212 15.76 15.31 6.66
N GLN A 213 15.08 15.03 5.54
CA GLN A 213 15.50 15.50 4.21
C GLN A 213 15.25 16.99 4.09
N GLU A 214 14.07 17.47 4.43
CA GLU A 214 13.71 18.89 4.40
C GLU A 214 14.69 19.75 5.22
N THR A 215 15.11 19.28 6.42
CA THR A 215 16.09 20.00 7.27
C THR A 215 17.52 20.00 6.75
N LYS A 216 17.88 19.19 5.75
CA LYS A 216 19.21 19.19 5.13
C LYS A 216 19.30 20.11 3.92
N GLU A 217 18.17 20.46 3.33
CA GLU A 217 18.08 21.31 2.14
C GLU A 217 17.94 22.81 2.49
N GLU A 218 17.66 23.14 3.76
CA GLU A 218 17.72 24.50 4.33
C GLU A 218 19.15 24.85 4.80
#